data_a60f3cde539fcce9e7b7659922d3b585
#
_entry.id   a60f3cde539fcce9e7b7659922d3b585
#
_cell.length_a   1.000
_cell.length_b   1.000
_cell.length_c   1.000
_cell.angle_alpha   90.00
_cell.angle_beta   90.00
_cell.angle_gamma   90.00
#
_symmetry.space_group_name_H-M   'P 1'
#
loop_
_entity.id
_entity.type
_entity.pdbx_description
1 polymer ?
#
loop_
_entity_poly.entity_id
_entity_poly.type
_entity_poly.pdbx_seq_one_letter_code
_entity_poly.pdbx_strand_id
1 'polypeptide(L)'
;MPRFEPNPDRRPVLVAGASSGIGAATAVALAQLGHPVTLGARRVELCEEIAAKIRAGGGEAYAHRLDVTDAVSVDEFVTAAERTLGPTEILVSGAGDIEFSLVGEMDPERFLFQVQVHLVGAQRLIHRVLPGMTARRRGDLVVISSDCADNPRPRSGAYSAAKNGLEAMVGQLRMELEGSGIRASLVRPGPTLTGMGMDSTPEIVGPVLQDWKDWGLARHPYMLRPEHLADAVATVVSVPRGAHMVLVEVQPEAPLRPVPEGGAS
;
A
#
# COMPACT_ATOMS: atom_id res chain seq x y z
N MET A 1 -28.07 -21.74 -2.46
CA MET A 1 -27.09 -20.71 -2.85
C MET A 1 -26.00 -20.67 -1.78
N PRO A 2 -24.71 -20.55 -2.15
CA PRO A 2 -23.66 -20.35 -1.15
C PRO A 2 -23.96 -19.09 -0.34
N ARG A 3 -23.85 -19.17 0.97
CA ARG A 3 -24.05 -18.03 1.87
C ARG A 3 -22.70 -17.36 2.12
N PHE A 4 -22.63 -16.07 1.86
CA PHE A 4 -21.56 -15.22 2.34
C PHE A 4 -22.07 -14.46 3.56
N GLU A 5 -21.38 -14.59 4.69
CA GLU A 5 -21.69 -13.77 5.85
C GLU A 5 -21.26 -12.33 5.60
N PRO A 6 -22.09 -11.32 5.95
CA PRO A 6 -21.71 -9.93 5.77
C PRO A 6 -20.45 -9.57 6.58
N ASN A 7 -19.73 -8.56 6.14
CA ASN A 7 -18.66 -8.00 6.95
C ASN A 7 -19.26 -7.33 8.20
N PRO A 8 -18.61 -7.43 9.38
CA PRO A 8 -19.02 -6.63 10.53
C PRO A 8 -18.74 -5.14 10.28
N ASP A 9 -19.51 -4.26 10.92
CA ASP A 9 -19.35 -2.81 10.79
C ASP A 9 -18.00 -2.33 11.32
N ARG A 10 -17.51 -2.94 12.40
CA ARG A 10 -16.21 -2.63 13.02
C ARG A 10 -15.20 -3.73 12.72
N ARG A 11 -14.13 -3.38 12.01
CA ARG A 11 -13.10 -4.33 11.57
C ARG A 11 -11.71 -3.77 11.93
N PRO A 12 -10.97 -4.35 12.90
CA PRO A 12 -9.62 -3.90 13.24
C PRO A 12 -8.68 -3.96 12.04
N VAL A 13 -7.98 -2.83 11.80
CA VAL A 13 -7.09 -2.61 10.67
C VAL A 13 -5.66 -2.47 11.13
N LEU A 14 -4.74 -3.13 10.41
CA LEU A 14 -3.30 -2.87 10.48
C LEU A 14 -2.86 -2.16 9.20
N VAL A 15 -2.18 -1.02 9.34
CA VAL A 15 -1.58 -0.29 8.22
C VAL A 15 -0.07 -0.24 8.39
N ALA A 16 0.66 -1.00 7.59
CA ALA A 16 2.11 -0.95 7.54
C ALA A 16 2.59 0.13 6.55
N GLY A 17 3.56 0.93 6.97
CA GLY A 17 4.04 2.08 6.20
C GLY A 17 3.18 3.34 6.40
N ALA A 18 2.58 3.50 7.59
CA ALA A 18 1.59 4.52 7.88
C ALA A 18 2.17 5.88 8.33
N SER A 19 3.49 6.09 8.33
CA SER A 19 4.09 7.36 8.77
C SER A 19 3.93 8.51 7.76
N SER A 20 3.56 8.23 6.52
CA SER A 20 3.36 9.24 5.46
C SER A 20 2.63 8.66 4.24
N GLY A 21 2.34 9.51 3.25
CA GLY A 21 1.86 9.11 1.93
C GLY A 21 0.61 8.24 1.96
N ILE A 22 0.58 7.21 1.11
CA ILE A 22 -0.59 6.34 0.91
C ILE A 22 -1.02 5.66 2.21
N GLY A 23 -0.07 5.15 3.00
CA GLY A 23 -0.39 4.48 4.26
C GLY A 23 -1.05 5.40 5.29
N ALA A 24 -0.54 6.63 5.43
CA ALA A 24 -1.13 7.65 6.32
C ALA A 24 -2.55 8.01 5.89
N ALA A 25 -2.76 8.32 4.60
CA ALA A 25 -4.07 8.65 4.06
C ALA A 25 -5.05 7.46 4.20
N THR A 26 -4.59 6.23 3.96
CA THR A 26 -5.38 5.01 4.13
C THR A 26 -5.83 4.82 5.59
N ALA A 27 -4.93 5.05 6.56
CA ALA A 27 -5.29 4.95 7.98
C ALA A 27 -6.43 5.92 8.34
N VAL A 28 -6.35 7.16 7.85
CA VAL A 28 -7.41 8.17 8.05
C VAL A 28 -8.71 7.73 7.38
N ALA A 29 -8.67 7.33 6.13
CA ALA A 29 -9.88 6.93 5.38
C ALA A 29 -10.59 5.73 6.03
N LEU A 30 -9.85 4.71 6.47
CA LEU A 30 -10.43 3.54 7.12
C LEU A 30 -10.98 3.86 8.52
N ALA A 31 -10.35 4.77 9.26
CA ALA A 31 -10.89 5.26 10.53
C ALA A 31 -12.20 6.05 10.33
N GLN A 32 -12.32 6.84 9.25
CA GLN A 32 -13.57 7.54 8.89
C GLN A 32 -14.71 6.59 8.53
N LEU A 33 -14.41 5.37 8.07
CA LEU A 33 -15.39 4.31 7.88
C LEU A 33 -15.80 3.61 9.20
N GLY A 34 -15.29 4.06 10.36
CA GLY A 34 -15.60 3.47 11.67
C GLY A 34 -14.72 2.27 12.04
N HIS A 35 -13.67 2.00 11.28
CA HIS A 35 -12.75 0.92 11.60
C HIS A 35 -11.65 1.41 12.56
N PRO A 36 -11.34 0.68 13.64
CA PRO A 36 -10.20 0.99 14.49
C PRO A 36 -8.90 0.64 13.77
N VAL A 37 -7.91 1.53 13.83
CA VAL A 37 -6.69 1.43 13.02
C VAL A 37 -5.44 1.41 13.89
N THR A 38 -4.55 0.46 13.62
CA THR A 38 -3.17 0.50 14.13
C THR A 38 -2.21 0.91 13.02
N LEU A 39 -1.49 1.99 13.25
CA LEU A 39 -0.51 2.56 12.33
C LEU A 39 0.89 2.04 12.68
N GLY A 40 1.56 1.42 11.72
CA GLY A 40 2.90 0.88 11.88
C GLY A 40 3.93 1.49 10.94
N ALA A 41 5.04 1.96 11.48
CA ALA A 41 6.23 2.37 10.73
C ALA A 41 7.47 2.44 11.63
N ARG A 42 8.66 2.58 11.00
CA ARG A 42 9.91 2.83 11.73
C ARG A 42 9.87 4.18 12.47
N ARG A 43 9.28 5.21 11.85
CA ARG A 43 9.06 6.55 12.43
C ARG A 43 7.72 6.56 13.16
N VAL A 44 7.70 5.97 14.34
CA VAL A 44 6.45 5.80 15.12
C VAL A 44 5.87 7.14 15.59
N GLU A 45 6.69 8.15 15.78
CA GLU A 45 6.28 9.50 16.18
C GLU A 45 5.33 10.12 15.15
N LEU A 46 5.63 9.97 13.86
CA LEU A 46 4.75 10.42 12.78
C LEU A 46 3.44 9.63 12.71
N CYS A 47 3.49 8.33 13.02
CA CYS A 47 2.27 7.52 13.14
C CYS A 47 1.41 8.00 14.31
N GLU A 48 2.01 8.37 15.44
CA GLU A 48 1.28 8.88 16.61
C GLU A 48 0.63 10.24 16.33
N GLU A 49 1.28 11.14 15.61
CA GLU A 49 0.67 12.40 15.18
C GLU A 49 -0.60 12.18 14.33
N ILE A 50 -0.56 11.19 13.44
CA ILE A 50 -1.71 10.82 12.61
C ILE A 50 -2.79 10.15 13.45
N ALA A 51 -2.42 9.22 14.33
CA ALA A 51 -3.33 8.56 15.24
C ALA A 51 -4.03 9.57 16.18
N ALA A 52 -3.30 10.58 16.68
CA ALA A 52 -3.87 11.65 17.49
C ALA A 52 -4.92 12.47 16.70
N LYS A 53 -4.65 12.78 15.43
CA LYS A 53 -5.64 13.47 14.57
C LYS A 53 -6.89 12.62 14.32
N ILE A 54 -6.73 11.31 14.10
CA ILE A 54 -7.86 10.39 13.95
C ILE A 54 -8.70 10.38 15.25
N ARG A 55 -8.06 10.25 16.41
CA ARG A 55 -8.76 10.26 17.72
C ARG A 55 -9.45 11.60 18.00
N ALA A 56 -8.84 12.72 17.64
CA ALA A 56 -9.46 14.05 17.77
C ALA A 56 -10.70 14.20 16.87
N GLY A 57 -10.75 13.48 15.75
CA GLY A 57 -11.92 13.37 14.88
C GLY A 57 -12.97 12.35 15.32
N GLY A 58 -12.80 11.73 16.50
CA GLY A 58 -13.73 10.72 17.04
C GLY A 58 -13.47 9.28 16.58
N GLY A 59 -12.42 9.04 15.79
CA GLY A 59 -12.00 7.70 15.39
C GLY A 59 -11.17 6.98 16.46
N GLU A 60 -10.91 5.69 16.25
CA GLU A 60 -10.09 4.87 17.14
C GLU A 60 -8.78 4.51 16.42
N ALA A 61 -7.64 5.00 16.92
CA ALA A 61 -6.35 4.78 16.30
C ALA A 61 -5.20 4.71 17.31
N TYR A 62 -4.22 3.85 17.02
CA TYR A 62 -3.01 3.63 17.82
C TYR A 62 -1.79 3.55 16.91
N ALA A 63 -0.63 3.93 17.41
CA ALA A 63 0.63 3.82 16.70
C ALA A 63 1.57 2.85 17.42
N HIS A 64 2.25 2.02 16.65
CA HIS A 64 3.31 1.14 17.14
C HIS A 64 4.49 1.13 16.18
N ARG A 65 5.69 0.96 16.72
CA ARG A 65 6.89 0.81 15.88
C ARG A 65 6.78 -0.46 15.04
N LEU A 66 7.12 -0.36 13.76
CA LEU A 66 7.15 -1.48 12.83
C LEU A 66 8.35 -1.34 11.89
N ASP A 67 9.21 -2.33 11.90
CA ASP A 67 10.19 -2.56 10.85
C ASP A 67 9.85 -3.87 10.14
N VAL A 68 9.38 -3.80 8.91
CA VAL A 68 8.96 -4.99 8.14
C VAL A 68 10.14 -5.89 7.75
N THR A 69 11.38 -5.39 7.87
CA THR A 69 12.59 -6.19 7.61
C THR A 69 12.98 -7.05 8.81
N ASP A 70 12.39 -6.81 9.97
CA ASP A 70 12.63 -7.52 11.22
C ASP A 70 11.39 -8.34 11.63
N ALA A 71 11.55 -9.66 11.72
CA ALA A 71 10.47 -10.57 12.08
C ALA A 71 9.96 -10.36 13.53
N VAL A 72 10.86 -10.00 14.45
CA VAL A 72 10.49 -9.72 15.85
C VAL A 72 9.64 -8.46 15.92
N SER A 73 10.05 -7.40 15.21
CA SER A 73 9.28 -6.15 15.13
C SER A 73 7.89 -6.37 14.52
N VAL A 74 7.75 -7.24 13.54
CA VAL A 74 6.45 -7.60 12.94
C VAL A 74 5.56 -8.33 13.97
N ASP A 75 6.12 -9.30 14.70
CA ASP A 75 5.34 -10.02 15.71
C ASP A 75 4.89 -9.12 16.86
N GLU A 76 5.78 -8.27 17.38
CA GLU A 76 5.47 -7.29 18.43
C GLU A 76 4.38 -6.31 17.97
N PHE A 77 4.49 -5.79 16.75
CA PHE A 77 3.49 -4.88 16.17
C PHE A 77 2.09 -5.52 16.09
N VAL A 78 2.00 -6.70 15.51
CA VAL A 78 0.69 -7.39 15.36
C VAL A 78 0.14 -7.78 16.73
N THR A 79 0.99 -8.29 17.62
CA THR A 79 0.58 -8.67 18.98
C THR A 79 0.03 -7.48 19.77
N ALA A 80 0.72 -6.34 19.74
CA ALA A 80 0.26 -5.11 20.39
C ALA A 80 -1.07 -4.62 19.82
N ALA A 81 -1.21 -4.61 18.50
CA ALA A 81 -2.44 -4.22 17.82
C ALA A 81 -3.62 -5.12 18.18
N GLU A 82 -3.44 -6.43 18.14
CA GLU A 82 -4.51 -7.39 18.45
C GLU A 82 -4.92 -7.38 19.92
N ARG A 83 -3.99 -7.07 20.83
CA ARG A 83 -4.32 -6.86 22.25
C ARG A 83 -5.15 -5.61 22.49
N THR A 84 -4.95 -4.56 21.69
CA THR A 84 -5.59 -3.26 21.86
C THR A 84 -6.94 -3.19 21.16
N LEU A 85 -7.02 -3.66 19.91
CA LEU A 85 -8.19 -3.48 19.04
C LEU A 85 -8.98 -4.76 18.79
N GLY A 86 -8.43 -5.90 19.17
CA GLY A 86 -8.96 -7.21 18.84
C GLY A 86 -8.35 -7.79 17.56
N PRO A 87 -8.80 -8.98 17.14
CA PRO A 87 -8.20 -9.74 16.05
C PRO A 87 -8.20 -8.97 14.74
N THR A 88 -7.07 -8.99 14.01
CA THR A 88 -6.91 -8.29 12.74
C THR A 88 -7.88 -8.79 11.68
N GLU A 89 -8.69 -7.90 11.14
CA GLU A 89 -9.66 -8.17 10.06
C GLU A 89 -9.18 -7.62 8.70
N ILE A 90 -8.39 -6.55 8.71
CA ILE A 90 -7.85 -5.92 7.52
C ILE A 90 -6.37 -5.68 7.72
N LEU A 91 -5.54 -6.15 6.78
CA LEU A 91 -4.13 -5.79 6.68
C LEU A 91 -3.93 -4.95 5.42
N VAL A 92 -3.37 -3.74 5.58
CA VAL A 92 -2.87 -2.93 4.48
C VAL A 92 -1.34 -2.94 4.53
N SER A 93 -0.72 -3.62 3.57
CA SER A 93 0.74 -3.70 3.44
C SER A 93 1.23 -2.66 2.44
N GLY A 94 1.69 -1.51 2.96
CA GLY A 94 2.15 -0.36 2.18
C GLY A 94 3.55 0.14 2.57
N ALA A 95 4.29 -0.60 3.39
CA ALA A 95 5.68 -0.25 3.69
C ALA A 95 6.53 -0.30 2.42
N GLY A 96 7.35 0.72 2.23
CA GLY A 96 8.15 0.83 1.02
C GLY A 96 9.34 1.76 1.17
N ASP A 97 10.28 1.59 0.26
CA ASP A 97 11.45 2.43 0.06
C ASP A 97 11.82 2.41 -1.42
N ILE A 98 12.47 3.43 -1.94
CA ILE A 98 12.96 3.45 -3.31
C ILE A 98 14.33 4.12 -3.37
N GLU A 99 15.24 3.46 -4.05
CA GLU A 99 16.54 4.01 -4.43
C GLU A 99 16.67 3.88 -5.94
N PHE A 100 16.97 4.99 -6.58
CA PHE A 100 17.11 5.06 -8.03
C PHE A 100 18.56 4.77 -8.44
N SER A 101 18.77 3.72 -9.21
CA SER A 101 20.07 3.37 -9.80
C SER A 101 19.87 2.50 -11.04
N LEU A 102 20.81 2.53 -11.97
CA LEU A 102 20.86 1.52 -13.02
C LEU A 102 21.10 0.15 -12.41
N VAL A 103 20.46 -0.89 -12.95
CA VAL A 103 20.55 -2.25 -12.37
C VAL A 103 21.98 -2.75 -12.24
N GLY A 104 22.82 -2.46 -13.22
CA GLY A 104 24.23 -2.88 -13.22
C GLY A 104 25.13 -2.06 -12.29
N GLU A 105 24.65 -0.93 -11.76
CA GLU A 105 25.43 -0.03 -10.89
C GLU A 105 24.94 -0.07 -9.43
N MET A 106 23.75 -0.61 -9.19
CA MET A 106 23.18 -0.70 -7.85
C MET A 106 23.99 -1.70 -7.00
N ASP A 107 24.35 -1.28 -5.79
CA ASP A 107 24.93 -2.17 -4.79
C ASP A 107 23.98 -3.35 -4.52
N PRO A 108 24.47 -4.62 -4.59
CA PRO A 108 23.64 -5.81 -4.34
C PRO A 108 22.93 -5.80 -2.98
N GLU A 109 23.54 -5.26 -1.94
CA GLU A 109 22.91 -5.17 -0.61
C GLU A 109 21.75 -4.15 -0.60
N ARG A 110 21.87 -3.07 -1.37
CA ARG A 110 20.78 -2.10 -1.56
C ARG A 110 19.64 -2.70 -2.38
N PHE A 111 19.98 -3.48 -3.40
CA PHE A 111 18.99 -4.26 -4.16
C PHE A 111 18.24 -5.22 -3.24
N LEU A 112 18.99 -6.02 -2.46
CA LEU A 112 18.42 -6.96 -1.49
C LEU A 112 17.53 -6.24 -0.46
N PHE A 113 17.96 -5.11 0.04
CA PHE A 113 17.18 -4.32 0.99
C PHE A 113 15.81 -3.92 0.44
N GLN A 114 15.72 -3.47 -0.82
CA GLN A 114 14.43 -3.15 -1.44
C GLN A 114 13.54 -4.39 -1.57
N VAL A 115 14.10 -5.54 -1.95
CA VAL A 115 13.36 -6.81 -1.98
C VAL A 115 12.87 -7.19 -0.57
N GLN A 116 13.72 -7.03 0.44
CA GLN A 116 13.34 -7.31 1.84
C GLN A 116 12.20 -6.42 2.32
N VAL A 117 12.21 -5.12 2.02
CA VAL A 117 11.15 -4.20 2.44
C VAL A 117 9.84 -4.50 1.72
N HIS A 118 9.86 -4.60 0.40
CA HIS A 118 8.63 -4.65 -0.40
C HIS A 118 8.01 -6.04 -0.47
N LEU A 119 8.82 -7.08 -0.66
CA LEU A 119 8.35 -8.44 -0.89
C LEU A 119 8.34 -9.26 0.40
N VAL A 120 9.51 -9.40 1.03
CA VAL A 120 9.65 -10.24 2.22
C VAL A 120 8.91 -9.62 3.42
N GLY A 121 8.93 -8.29 3.56
CA GLY A 121 8.20 -7.57 4.60
C GLY A 121 6.69 -7.75 4.50
N ALA A 122 6.14 -7.70 3.28
CA ALA A 122 4.73 -8.00 3.05
C ALA A 122 4.40 -9.46 3.38
N GLN A 123 5.27 -10.40 2.99
CA GLN A 123 5.11 -11.82 3.31
C GLN A 123 5.13 -12.06 4.82
N ARG A 124 6.02 -11.43 5.58
CA ARG A 124 6.07 -11.54 7.05
C ARG A 124 4.76 -11.08 7.71
N LEU A 125 4.24 -9.92 7.28
CA LEU A 125 2.96 -9.40 7.78
C LEU A 125 1.81 -10.38 7.49
N ILE A 126 1.71 -10.84 6.24
CA ILE A 126 0.70 -11.82 5.82
C ILE A 126 0.82 -13.11 6.64
N HIS A 127 2.03 -13.66 6.74
CA HIS A 127 2.31 -14.87 7.50
C HIS A 127 1.83 -14.75 8.96
N ARG A 128 2.04 -13.58 9.58
CA ARG A 128 1.67 -13.36 10.99
C ARG A 128 0.17 -13.21 11.22
N VAL A 129 -0.58 -12.58 10.31
CA VAL A 129 -2.03 -12.35 10.50
C VAL A 129 -2.89 -13.47 9.93
N LEU A 130 -2.41 -14.18 8.91
CA LEU A 130 -3.20 -15.15 8.15
C LEU A 130 -3.77 -16.31 8.99
N PRO A 131 -3.05 -16.91 9.95
CA PRO A 131 -3.61 -17.98 10.79
C PRO A 131 -4.86 -17.56 11.55
N GLY A 132 -4.84 -16.35 12.13
CA GLY A 132 -6.00 -15.78 12.83
C GLY A 132 -7.19 -15.51 11.90
N MET A 133 -6.92 -14.96 10.71
CA MET A 133 -7.95 -14.75 9.69
C MET A 133 -8.55 -16.07 9.21
N THR A 134 -7.71 -17.07 8.97
CA THR A 134 -8.14 -18.42 8.51
C THR A 134 -9.03 -19.10 9.55
N ALA A 135 -8.65 -19.03 10.82
CA ALA A 135 -9.45 -19.61 11.91
C ALA A 135 -10.85 -18.99 12.00
N ARG A 136 -10.98 -17.69 11.71
CA ARG A 136 -12.25 -16.97 11.70
C ARG A 136 -12.96 -17.02 10.33
N ARG A 137 -12.32 -17.58 9.32
CA ARG A 137 -12.81 -17.62 7.92
C ARG A 137 -13.20 -16.23 7.39
N ARG A 138 -12.44 -15.19 7.79
CA ARG A 138 -12.72 -13.81 7.42
C ARG A 138 -11.44 -12.96 7.51
N GLY A 139 -11.21 -12.15 6.49
CA GLY A 139 -10.12 -11.18 6.44
C GLY A 139 -9.94 -10.58 5.05
N ASP A 140 -9.36 -9.38 5.03
CA ASP A 140 -8.93 -8.71 3.81
C ASP A 140 -7.45 -8.37 3.89
N LEU A 141 -6.68 -8.85 2.93
CA LEU A 141 -5.29 -8.53 2.71
C LEU A 141 -5.21 -7.55 1.53
N VAL A 142 -4.86 -6.30 1.77
CA VAL A 142 -4.69 -5.28 0.74
C VAL A 142 -3.20 -4.95 0.63
N VAL A 143 -2.63 -5.21 -0.52
CA VAL A 143 -1.20 -5.03 -0.75
C VAL A 143 -0.99 -3.90 -1.76
N ILE A 144 -0.22 -2.90 -1.36
CA ILE A 144 0.10 -1.76 -2.22
C ILE A 144 1.26 -2.14 -3.14
N SER A 145 0.94 -2.31 -4.42
CA SER A 145 1.90 -2.58 -5.49
C SER A 145 2.38 -1.28 -6.15
N SER A 146 2.58 -1.29 -7.44
CA SER A 146 2.93 -0.15 -8.28
C SER A 146 2.68 -0.49 -9.75
N ASP A 147 2.39 0.50 -10.58
CA ASP A 147 2.37 0.35 -12.03
C ASP A 147 3.74 -0.02 -12.62
N CYS A 148 4.84 0.17 -11.87
CA CYS A 148 6.17 -0.33 -12.22
C CYS A 148 6.25 -1.87 -12.27
N ALA A 149 5.27 -2.59 -11.74
CA ALA A 149 5.20 -4.05 -11.88
C ALA A 149 4.97 -4.45 -13.35
N ASP A 150 4.08 -3.78 -14.08
CA ASP A 150 3.82 -4.05 -15.50
C ASP A 150 4.62 -3.15 -16.44
N ASN A 151 4.92 -1.93 -16.00
CA ASN A 151 5.57 -0.90 -16.80
C ASN A 151 6.90 -0.47 -16.14
N PRO A 152 7.97 -1.26 -16.28
CA PRO A 152 9.25 -0.96 -15.65
C PRO A 152 9.78 0.39 -16.13
N ARG A 153 10.39 1.13 -15.21
CA ARG A 153 10.98 2.44 -15.49
C ARG A 153 12.49 2.40 -15.33
N PRO A 154 13.24 3.15 -16.14
CA PRO A 154 14.69 3.29 -15.96
C PRO A 154 15.02 3.64 -14.51
N ARG A 155 16.13 3.14 -14.00
CA ARG A 155 16.67 3.36 -12.66
C ARG A 155 15.82 2.82 -11.49
N SER A 156 14.77 2.06 -11.77
CA SER A 156 13.89 1.48 -10.73
C SER A 156 13.96 -0.06 -10.71
N GLY A 157 15.08 -0.66 -11.10
CA GLY A 157 15.16 -2.11 -11.33
C GLY A 157 14.89 -2.96 -10.10
N ALA A 158 15.48 -2.64 -8.95
CA ALA A 158 15.24 -3.37 -7.70
C ALA A 158 13.79 -3.22 -7.23
N TYR A 159 13.25 -2.00 -7.32
CA TYR A 159 11.85 -1.70 -6.99
C TYR A 159 10.89 -2.47 -7.89
N SER A 160 11.09 -2.42 -9.21
CA SER A 160 10.26 -3.15 -10.18
C SER A 160 10.33 -4.66 -9.97
N ALA A 161 11.51 -5.22 -9.73
CA ALA A 161 11.68 -6.64 -9.43
C ALA A 161 10.93 -7.05 -8.16
N ALA A 162 11.03 -6.24 -7.10
CA ALA A 162 10.32 -6.49 -5.84
C ALA A 162 8.80 -6.40 -6.01
N LYS A 163 8.29 -5.40 -6.77
CA LYS A 163 6.85 -5.23 -7.01
C LYS A 163 6.27 -6.32 -7.93
N ASN A 164 7.02 -6.77 -8.95
CA ASN A 164 6.64 -7.93 -9.75
C ASN A 164 6.55 -9.21 -8.88
N GLY A 165 7.57 -9.47 -8.07
CA GLY A 165 7.56 -10.59 -7.12
C GLY A 165 6.40 -10.53 -6.13
N LEU A 166 6.09 -9.32 -5.64
CA LEU A 166 4.97 -9.07 -4.74
C LEU A 166 3.62 -9.42 -5.40
N GLU A 167 3.39 -9.00 -6.63
CA GLU A 167 2.16 -9.32 -7.36
C GLU A 167 2.03 -10.81 -7.68
N ALA A 168 3.13 -11.45 -8.07
CA ALA A 168 3.16 -12.90 -8.27
C ALA A 168 2.81 -13.65 -6.97
N MET A 169 3.39 -13.24 -5.84
CA MET A 169 3.08 -13.81 -4.52
C MET A 169 1.60 -13.64 -4.15
N VAL A 170 1.03 -12.46 -4.34
CA VAL A 170 -0.40 -12.21 -4.06
C VAL A 170 -1.30 -12.99 -5.01
N GLY A 171 -0.89 -13.14 -6.28
CA GLY A 171 -1.58 -13.98 -7.25
C GLY A 171 -1.67 -15.43 -6.80
N GLN A 172 -0.56 -16.01 -6.36
CA GLN A 172 -0.49 -17.36 -5.80
C GLN A 172 -1.32 -17.48 -4.52
N LEU A 173 -1.19 -16.52 -3.61
CA LEU A 173 -1.92 -16.50 -2.35
C LEU A 173 -3.45 -16.50 -2.55
N ARG A 174 -3.97 -15.81 -3.56
CA ARG A 174 -5.40 -15.84 -3.89
C ARG A 174 -5.89 -17.24 -4.21
N MET A 175 -5.11 -18.02 -4.98
CA MET A 175 -5.47 -19.40 -5.31
C MET A 175 -5.46 -20.29 -4.05
N GLU A 176 -4.49 -20.11 -3.18
CA GLU A 176 -4.37 -20.86 -1.93
C GLU A 176 -5.49 -20.54 -0.94
N LEU A 177 -6.02 -19.32 -0.98
CA LEU A 177 -7.09 -18.85 -0.11
C LEU A 177 -8.50 -19.08 -0.66
N GLU A 178 -8.65 -19.69 -1.82
CA GLU A 178 -9.97 -19.96 -2.40
C GLU A 178 -10.86 -20.74 -1.43
N GLY A 179 -12.08 -20.26 -1.19
CA GLY A 179 -13.01 -20.87 -0.23
C GLY A 179 -12.68 -20.66 1.26
N SER A 180 -11.57 -20.01 1.60
CA SER A 180 -11.17 -19.75 3.00
C SER A 180 -11.99 -18.65 3.67
N GLY A 181 -12.62 -17.77 2.89
CA GLY A 181 -13.28 -16.56 3.38
C GLY A 181 -12.35 -15.35 3.47
N ILE A 182 -11.10 -15.46 3.03
CA ILE A 182 -10.12 -14.37 3.01
C ILE A 182 -9.95 -13.86 1.59
N ARG A 183 -9.86 -12.54 1.42
CA ARG A 183 -9.61 -11.90 0.12
C ARG A 183 -8.23 -11.26 0.13
N ALA A 184 -7.46 -11.48 -0.93
CA ALA A 184 -6.15 -10.85 -1.14
C ALA A 184 -6.21 -9.97 -2.40
N SER A 185 -6.09 -8.66 -2.20
CA SER A 185 -6.26 -7.63 -3.22
C SER A 185 -4.96 -6.85 -3.43
N LEU A 186 -4.75 -6.42 -4.67
CA LEU A 186 -3.70 -5.49 -5.06
C LEU A 186 -4.30 -4.11 -5.31
N VAL A 187 -3.68 -3.07 -4.76
CA VAL A 187 -3.88 -1.69 -5.20
C VAL A 187 -2.60 -1.24 -5.87
N ARG A 188 -2.69 -0.84 -7.13
CA ARG A 188 -1.57 -0.49 -8.00
C ARG A 188 -1.59 1.02 -8.27
N PRO A 189 -0.78 1.81 -7.55
CA PRO A 189 -0.62 3.24 -7.80
C PRO A 189 0.15 3.51 -9.09
N GLY A 190 -0.31 4.50 -9.86
CA GLY A 190 0.53 5.26 -10.78
C GLY A 190 1.36 6.31 -10.04
N PRO A 191 1.99 7.26 -10.76
CA PRO A 191 2.78 8.34 -10.16
C PRO A 191 2.01 9.09 -9.09
N THR A 192 2.50 9.04 -7.85
CA THR A 192 1.81 9.57 -6.66
C THR A 192 2.75 10.47 -5.86
N LEU A 193 2.27 11.63 -5.42
CA LEU A 193 2.98 12.55 -4.55
C LEU A 193 3.09 11.96 -3.14
N THR A 194 4.18 11.27 -2.88
CA THR A 194 4.50 10.70 -1.55
C THR A 194 5.89 11.14 -1.13
N GLY A 195 6.23 10.96 0.15
CA GLY A 195 7.59 11.18 0.62
C GLY A 195 8.61 10.16 0.09
N MET A 196 8.18 9.09 -0.55
CA MET A 196 9.07 8.05 -1.09
C MET A 196 9.88 8.61 -2.26
N GLY A 197 11.20 8.56 -2.18
CA GLY A 197 12.11 9.11 -3.17
C GLY A 197 12.30 10.64 -3.11
N MET A 198 11.54 11.35 -2.27
CA MET A 198 11.69 12.82 -2.11
C MET A 198 12.94 13.20 -1.30
N ASP A 199 13.51 12.26 -0.55
CA ASP A 199 14.79 12.43 0.13
C ASP A 199 15.99 12.32 -0.83
N SER A 200 15.73 11.95 -2.09
CA SER A 200 16.75 11.91 -3.13
C SER A 200 17.10 13.32 -3.62
N THR A 201 18.39 13.57 -3.82
CA THR A 201 18.85 14.89 -4.26
C THR A 201 18.41 15.17 -5.70
N PRO A 202 18.38 16.46 -6.14
CA PRO A 202 18.07 16.82 -7.51
C PRO A 202 18.98 16.14 -8.55
N GLU A 203 20.24 15.84 -8.18
CA GLU A 203 21.21 15.14 -9.02
C GLU A 203 20.81 13.70 -9.31
N ILE A 204 20.05 13.07 -8.39
CA ILE A 204 19.52 11.71 -8.57
C ILE A 204 18.17 11.75 -9.29
N VAL A 205 17.28 12.65 -8.86
CA VAL A 205 15.90 12.72 -9.39
C VAL A 205 15.87 13.32 -10.81
N GLY A 206 16.74 14.27 -11.10
CA GLY A 206 16.81 14.93 -12.41
C GLY A 206 16.96 13.95 -13.58
N PRO A 207 17.98 13.08 -13.59
CA PRO A 207 18.14 12.03 -14.61
C PRO A 207 16.96 11.07 -14.68
N VAL A 208 16.35 10.70 -13.56
CA VAL A 208 15.16 9.82 -13.54
C VAL A 208 13.99 10.46 -14.28
N LEU A 209 13.69 11.71 -13.97
CA LEU A 209 12.60 12.45 -14.62
C LEU A 209 12.89 12.71 -16.10
N GLN A 210 14.16 12.92 -16.47
CA GLN A 210 14.55 13.07 -17.85
C GLN A 210 14.36 11.77 -18.62
N ASP A 211 14.84 10.64 -18.09
CA ASP A 211 14.62 9.32 -18.69
C ASP A 211 13.12 9.04 -18.89
N TRP A 212 12.27 9.41 -17.92
CA TRP A 212 10.83 9.22 -18.04
C TRP A 212 10.19 10.04 -19.17
N LYS A 213 10.70 11.25 -19.40
CA LYS A 213 10.25 12.10 -20.53
C LYS A 213 10.72 11.53 -21.86
N ASP A 214 12.01 11.19 -21.96
CA ASP A 214 12.63 10.73 -23.20
C ASP A 214 12.03 9.39 -23.67
N TRP A 215 11.58 8.56 -22.73
CA TRP A 215 10.94 7.27 -23.01
C TRP A 215 9.41 7.34 -23.08
N GLY A 216 8.82 8.53 -22.97
CA GLY A 216 7.36 8.72 -23.05
C GLY A 216 6.58 8.12 -21.87
N LEU A 217 7.25 7.88 -20.74
CA LEU A 217 6.64 7.31 -19.53
C LEU A 217 5.92 8.36 -18.68
N ALA A 218 6.32 9.64 -18.79
CA ALA A 218 5.64 10.77 -18.18
C ALA A 218 4.75 11.46 -19.23
N ARG A 219 3.47 11.09 -19.27
CA ARG A 219 2.50 11.64 -20.23
C ARG A 219 2.11 13.09 -19.93
N HIS A 220 2.16 13.48 -18.65
CA HIS A 220 1.85 14.82 -18.14
C HIS A 220 2.44 14.97 -16.71
N PRO A 221 2.60 16.21 -16.20
CA PRO A 221 3.23 16.45 -14.91
C PRO A 221 2.32 16.19 -13.69
N TYR A 222 1.07 15.82 -13.91
CA TYR A 222 0.14 15.53 -12.84
C TYR A 222 0.45 14.21 -12.18
N MET A 223 0.35 14.21 -10.85
CA MET A 223 0.52 13.03 -10.00
C MET A 223 -0.72 12.83 -9.14
N LEU A 224 -0.97 11.61 -8.75
CA LEU A 224 -2.00 11.28 -7.77
C LEU A 224 -1.64 11.89 -6.41
N ARG A 225 -2.65 12.18 -5.62
CA ARG A 225 -2.50 12.44 -4.19
C ARG A 225 -2.69 11.13 -3.42
N PRO A 226 -2.08 10.98 -2.23
CA PRO A 226 -2.25 9.80 -1.38
C PRO A 226 -3.71 9.43 -1.11
N GLU A 227 -4.59 10.44 -1.00
CA GLU A 227 -6.01 10.27 -0.73
C GLU A 227 -6.72 9.49 -1.84
N HIS A 228 -6.33 9.64 -3.12
CA HIS A 228 -6.92 8.87 -4.23
C HIS A 228 -6.68 7.35 -4.06
N LEU A 229 -5.53 6.98 -3.51
CA LEU A 229 -5.20 5.59 -3.22
C LEU A 229 -5.90 5.10 -1.95
N ALA A 230 -6.07 5.98 -0.96
CA ALA A 230 -6.82 5.68 0.25
C ALA A 230 -8.30 5.39 -0.07
N ASP A 231 -8.92 6.14 -0.99
CA ASP A 231 -10.27 5.90 -1.48
C ASP A 231 -10.38 4.55 -2.21
N ALA A 232 -9.37 4.20 -3.00
CA ALA A 232 -9.30 2.89 -3.65
C ALA A 232 -9.23 1.75 -2.63
N VAL A 233 -8.37 1.86 -1.59
CA VAL A 233 -8.28 0.88 -0.50
C VAL A 233 -9.60 0.79 0.26
N ALA A 234 -10.21 1.93 0.61
CA ALA A 234 -11.50 1.99 1.27
C ALA A 234 -12.59 1.27 0.45
N THR A 235 -12.61 1.49 -0.86
CA THR A 235 -13.53 0.80 -1.78
C THR A 235 -13.29 -0.71 -1.77
N VAL A 236 -12.03 -1.16 -1.88
CA VAL A 236 -11.66 -2.59 -1.87
C VAL A 236 -12.18 -3.31 -0.63
N VAL A 237 -11.99 -2.73 0.56
CA VAL A 237 -12.42 -3.37 1.81
C VAL A 237 -13.92 -3.26 2.08
N SER A 238 -14.59 -2.32 1.43
CA SER A 238 -16.03 -2.08 1.58
C SER A 238 -16.90 -2.92 0.63
N VAL A 239 -16.30 -3.55 -0.39
CA VAL A 239 -17.04 -4.41 -1.33
C VAL A 239 -17.78 -5.51 -0.55
N PRO A 240 -19.09 -5.68 -0.80
CA PRO A 240 -19.88 -6.73 -0.13
C PRO A 240 -19.28 -8.13 -0.32
N ARG A 241 -19.49 -8.98 0.65
CA ARG A 241 -19.09 -10.39 0.56
C ARG A 241 -19.79 -11.07 -0.61
N GLY A 242 -19.07 -11.92 -1.33
CA GLY A 242 -19.51 -12.50 -2.60
C GLY A 242 -18.91 -11.80 -3.82
N ALA A 243 -18.32 -10.61 -3.63
CA ALA A 243 -17.47 -9.96 -4.64
C ALA A 243 -16.05 -9.76 -4.11
N HIS A 244 -15.08 -9.73 -5.03
CA HIS A 244 -13.66 -9.53 -4.71
C HIS A 244 -13.03 -8.63 -5.78
N MET A 245 -12.53 -7.47 -5.37
CA MET A 245 -11.70 -6.61 -6.21
C MET A 245 -10.26 -7.12 -6.14
N VAL A 246 -9.85 -7.90 -7.11
CA VAL A 246 -8.56 -8.59 -7.10
C VAL A 246 -7.39 -7.66 -7.40
N LEU A 247 -7.62 -6.64 -8.25
CA LEU A 247 -6.67 -5.59 -8.63
C LEU A 247 -7.43 -4.30 -8.91
N VAL A 248 -6.97 -3.22 -8.29
CA VAL A 248 -7.43 -1.85 -8.59
C VAL A 248 -6.21 -1.03 -8.95
N GLU A 249 -6.16 -0.57 -10.19
CA GLU A 249 -5.14 0.36 -10.66
C GLU A 249 -5.69 1.78 -10.67
N VAL A 250 -4.92 2.73 -10.12
CA VAL A 250 -5.27 4.14 -10.07
C VAL A 250 -4.19 4.94 -10.79
N GLN A 251 -4.56 5.60 -11.87
CA GLN A 251 -3.67 6.44 -12.67
C GLN A 251 -4.07 7.92 -12.59
N PRO A 252 -3.11 8.85 -12.68
CA PRO A 252 -3.46 10.27 -12.70
C PRO A 252 -4.18 10.62 -13.99
N GLU A 253 -5.30 11.35 -13.85
CA GLU A 253 -6.03 11.91 -14.98
C GLU A 253 -5.24 13.05 -15.63
N ALA A 254 -5.23 13.10 -16.96
CA ALA A 254 -4.62 14.20 -17.69
C ALA A 254 -5.45 15.48 -17.51
N PRO A 255 -4.81 16.67 -17.39
CA PRO A 255 -5.53 17.94 -17.34
C PRO A 255 -6.30 18.18 -18.65
N LEU A 256 -7.40 18.91 -18.54
CA LEU A 256 -8.18 19.34 -19.72
C LEU A 256 -7.26 20.14 -20.68
N ARG A 257 -7.32 19.82 -21.94
CA ARG A 257 -6.66 20.64 -22.98
C ARG A 257 -7.39 21.98 -23.10
N PRO A 258 -6.68 23.09 -23.31
CA PRO A 258 -7.33 24.35 -23.64
C PRO A 258 -8.26 24.15 -24.85
N VAL A 259 -9.50 24.63 -24.75
CA VAL A 259 -10.39 24.69 -25.92
C VAL A 259 -9.81 25.70 -26.90
N PRO A 260 -9.56 25.36 -28.18
CA PRO A 260 -9.10 26.35 -29.15
C PRO A 260 -10.11 27.50 -29.21
N GLU A 261 -9.65 28.73 -29.03
CA GLU A 261 -10.48 29.91 -29.30
C GLU A 261 -10.83 29.90 -30.78
N GLY A 262 -12.10 29.61 -31.13
CA GLY A 262 -12.56 29.71 -32.51
C GLY A 262 -13.30 28.52 -33.11
N GLY A 263 -13.83 27.61 -32.30
CA GLY A 263 -14.63 26.48 -32.77
C GLY A 263 -16.13 26.61 -32.48
N ALA A 264 -16.73 27.76 -32.70
CA ALA A 264 -18.18 27.90 -32.83
C ALA A 264 -18.50 28.13 -34.30
N SER A 265 -18.93 27.07 -34.98
CA SER A 265 -19.63 27.17 -36.26
C SER A 265 -20.81 26.22 -36.26
#